data_a3551c52adf60fa0b480d96dd37f1d0b
#
_entry.id   a3551c52adf60fa0b480d96dd37f1d0b
#
_cell.length_a   1.000
_cell.length_b   1.000
_cell.length_c   1.000
_cell.angle_alpha   90.00
_cell.angle_beta   90.00
_cell.angle_gamma   90.00
#
_symmetry.space_group_name_H-M   'P 1'
#
loop_
_entity.id
_entity.type
_entity.pdbx_description
1 polymer ?
#
loop_
_entity_poly.entity_id
_entity_poly.type
_entity_poly.pdbx_seq_one_letter_code
_entity_poly.pdbx_strand_id
1 'polypeptide(L)'
;DFSLDSFSFIEDSREIKIGVLSIGSLPIPDPLKMQNDPLSLLVGNEIGPVKIMNVEGIGFIDEGIDAKISQITLTKPKIVLSNTKIPYIADIKLDVQKVDFPLQVIPLGVRRVLQEYIEGDSLSVNFALSIQANHSEKTFSPEITLGEEKNADLSLGVSLQNIPDEFFDLAKASYVDRNQILGKIQKSIKLGEATISYNEKGLVNK
;
A
#
# COMPACT_ATOMS: atom_id res chain seq x y z
N ASP A 1 7.40 -19.15 -8.31
CA ASP A 1 8.06 -17.84 -8.21
C ASP A 1 8.45 -17.40 -9.61
N PHE A 2 8.23 -16.14 -9.93
CA PHE A 2 8.63 -15.52 -11.16
C PHE A 2 9.58 -14.37 -10.81
N SER A 3 10.71 -14.29 -11.49
CA SER A 3 11.62 -13.16 -11.38
C SER A 3 12.00 -12.67 -12.78
N LEU A 4 11.98 -11.38 -12.95
CA LEU A 4 12.43 -10.69 -14.14
C LEU A 4 13.50 -9.69 -13.72
N ASP A 5 14.71 -9.84 -14.29
CA ASP A 5 15.84 -9.01 -13.98
C ASP A 5 16.02 -7.94 -15.05
N SER A 6 16.15 -6.72 -14.61
CA SER A 6 16.60 -5.57 -15.39
C SER A 6 15.86 -5.35 -16.72
N PHE A 7 14.82 -4.54 -16.70
CA PHE A 7 14.21 -4.05 -17.93
C PHE A 7 14.01 -2.53 -17.89
N SER A 8 14.01 -1.92 -19.06
CA SER A 8 13.71 -0.50 -19.21
C SER A 8 12.64 -0.29 -20.27
N PHE A 9 11.83 0.71 -20.03
CA PHE A 9 10.85 1.23 -20.98
C PHE A 9 11.24 2.67 -21.30
N ILE A 10 11.38 2.99 -22.57
CA ILE A 10 11.76 4.33 -23.04
C ILE A 10 10.69 4.83 -23.99
N GLU A 11 10.14 6.00 -23.72
CA GLU A 11 9.19 6.70 -24.57
C GLU A 11 9.57 8.19 -24.59
N ASP A 12 9.95 8.69 -25.74
CA ASP A 12 10.45 10.06 -25.93
C ASP A 12 11.64 10.39 -24.99
N SER A 13 11.44 11.36 -24.08
CA SER A 13 12.41 11.77 -23.05
C SER A 13 12.24 11.08 -21.71
N ARG A 14 11.31 10.15 -21.62
CA ARG A 14 10.96 9.43 -20.40
C ARG A 14 11.58 8.05 -20.39
N GLU A 15 12.22 7.71 -19.30
CA GLU A 15 12.77 6.37 -19.10
C GLU A 15 12.34 5.83 -17.74
N ILE A 16 11.77 4.62 -17.75
CA ILE A 16 11.48 3.85 -16.54
C ILE A 16 12.39 2.63 -16.55
N LYS A 17 13.19 2.49 -15.49
CA LYS A 17 14.05 1.34 -15.27
C LYS A 17 13.51 0.53 -14.09
N ILE A 18 13.56 -0.79 -14.20
CA ILE A 18 13.25 -1.70 -13.09
C ILE A 18 14.41 -2.70 -13.00
N GLY A 19 15.09 -2.72 -11.85
CA GLY A 19 16.20 -3.62 -11.61
C GLY A 19 15.73 -5.05 -11.44
N VAL A 20 14.82 -5.31 -10.52
CA VAL A 20 14.26 -6.65 -10.26
C VAL A 20 12.76 -6.53 -10.04
N LEU A 21 12.01 -7.39 -10.72
CA LEU A 21 10.61 -7.65 -10.43
C LEU A 21 10.48 -9.12 -10.02
N SER A 22 10.12 -9.38 -8.78
CA SER A 22 9.81 -10.73 -8.33
C SER A 22 8.36 -10.84 -7.86
N ILE A 23 7.72 -11.90 -8.29
CA ILE A 23 6.39 -12.29 -7.83
C ILE A 23 6.57 -13.62 -7.10
N GLY A 24 6.32 -13.59 -5.80
CA GLY A 24 6.47 -14.76 -4.93
C GLY A 24 5.40 -15.81 -5.19
N SER A 25 5.56 -16.97 -4.57
CA SER A 25 4.71 -18.13 -4.80
C SER A 25 3.24 -17.83 -4.56
N LEU A 26 2.56 -17.58 -5.66
CA LEU A 26 1.13 -17.83 -5.70
C LEU A 26 0.99 -19.37 -5.71
N PRO A 27 0.28 -19.98 -4.74
CA PRO A 27 -0.01 -21.40 -4.83
C PRO A 27 -0.70 -21.63 -6.16
N ILE A 28 -0.12 -22.50 -7.00
CA ILE A 28 -0.79 -22.95 -8.22
C ILE A 28 -1.98 -23.76 -7.73
N PRO A 29 -3.20 -23.29 -7.92
CA PRO A 29 -4.37 -23.99 -7.44
C PRO A 29 -4.54 -25.30 -8.21
N ASP A 30 -4.96 -26.32 -7.51
CA ASP A 30 -5.41 -27.56 -8.14
C ASP A 30 -6.51 -27.21 -9.16
N PRO A 31 -6.34 -27.52 -10.46
CA PRO A 31 -7.32 -27.18 -11.49
C PRO A 31 -8.72 -27.71 -11.21
N LEU A 32 -8.84 -28.85 -10.54
CA LEU A 32 -10.12 -29.44 -10.14
C LEU A 32 -10.78 -28.67 -9.01
N LYS A 33 -10.01 -28.12 -8.08
CA LYS A 33 -10.54 -27.22 -7.03
C LYS A 33 -10.93 -25.89 -7.60
N MET A 34 -10.15 -25.33 -8.54
CA MET A 34 -10.52 -24.09 -9.24
C MET A 34 -11.86 -24.20 -9.95
N GLN A 35 -12.16 -25.33 -10.54
CA GLN A 35 -13.40 -25.54 -11.28
C GLN A 35 -14.62 -25.64 -10.35
N ASN A 36 -14.45 -26.22 -9.16
CA ASN A 36 -15.55 -26.50 -8.23
C ASN A 36 -15.73 -25.40 -7.16
N ASP A 37 -14.65 -24.79 -6.69
CA ASP A 37 -14.67 -23.73 -5.70
C ASP A 37 -13.44 -22.81 -5.87
N PRO A 38 -13.50 -21.88 -6.83
CA PRO A 38 -12.38 -20.97 -7.10
C PRO A 38 -12.04 -20.06 -5.93
N LEU A 39 -12.96 -19.85 -5.00
CA LEU A 39 -12.77 -18.98 -3.85
C LEU A 39 -12.06 -19.68 -2.69
N SER A 40 -12.17 -20.99 -2.57
CA SER A 40 -11.47 -21.76 -1.52
C SER A 40 -9.95 -21.68 -1.64
N LEU A 41 -9.44 -21.35 -2.83
CA LEU A 41 -8.00 -21.18 -3.09
C LEU A 41 -7.44 -19.87 -2.54
N LEU A 42 -8.28 -18.89 -2.37
CA LEU A 42 -7.91 -17.59 -1.82
C LEU A 42 -8.07 -17.53 -0.30
N VAL A 43 -8.89 -18.44 0.23
CA VAL A 43 -9.25 -18.49 1.65
C VAL A 43 -8.46 -19.58 2.37
N GLY A 44 -7.87 -19.23 3.48
CA GLY A 44 -7.57 -20.21 4.51
C GLY A 44 -6.20 -20.88 4.48
N ASN A 45 -5.16 -20.25 3.99
CA ASN A 45 -3.82 -20.62 4.40
C ASN A 45 -3.26 -19.55 5.36
N GLU A 46 -3.22 -19.88 6.63
CA GLU A 46 -2.50 -19.16 7.69
C GLU A 46 -0.97 -19.22 7.50
N ILE A 47 -0.53 -19.02 6.28
CA ILE A 47 0.88 -18.80 6.02
C ILE A 47 1.09 -17.33 6.35
N GLY A 48 1.99 -17.06 7.27
CA GLY A 48 2.34 -15.71 7.69
C GLY A 48 2.60 -14.75 6.52
N PRO A 49 2.88 -13.48 6.76
CA PRO A 49 2.97 -12.45 5.72
C PRO A 49 4.01 -12.86 4.67
N VAL A 50 3.54 -13.36 3.54
CA VAL A 50 4.38 -13.73 2.40
C VAL A 50 4.40 -12.54 1.45
N LYS A 51 5.59 -12.08 1.09
CA LYS A 51 5.74 -11.08 0.04
C LYS A 51 5.28 -11.70 -1.28
N ILE A 52 4.25 -11.14 -1.89
CA ILE A 52 3.77 -11.61 -3.20
C ILE A 52 4.34 -10.79 -4.35
N MET A 53 4.80 -9.59 -4.08
CA MET A 53 5.46 -8.75 -5.08
C MET A 53 6.60 -7.99 -4.42
N ASN A 54 7.73 -8.01 -5.07
CA ASN A 54 8.88 -7.21 -4.72
C ASN A 54 9.44 -6.61 -6.00
N VAL A 55 9.58 -5.30 -6.02
CA VAL A 55 10.18 -4.55 -7.14
C VAL A 55 11.32 -3.75 -6.57
N GLU A 56 12.50 -3.89 -7.16
CA GLU A 56 13.72 -3.23 -6.70
C GLU A 56 14.34 -2.37 -7.81
N GLY A 57 15.00 -1.29 -7.42
CA GLY A 57 15.79 -0.48 -8.31
C GLY A 57 14.98 0.22 -9.40
N ILE A 58 13.85 0.82 -9.04
CA ILE A 58 13.05 1.59 -9.98
C ILE A 58 13.71 2.95 -10.18
N GLY A 59 14.06 3.29 -11.41
CA GLY A 59 14.49 4.62 -11.82
C GLY A 59 13.43 5.25 -12.73
N PHE A 60 13.16 6.52 -12.54
CA PHE A 60 12.28 7.31 -13.38
C PHE A 60 13.00 8.59 -13.79
N ILE A 61 13.15 8.80 -15.09
CA ILE A 61 13.77 10.00 -15.66
C ILE A 61 12.72 10.67 -16.55
N ASP A 62 12.42 11.93 -16.28
CA ASP A 62 11.52 12.75 -17.10
C ASP A 62 11.97 14.20 -17.04
N GLU A 63 12.24 14.83 -18.17
CA GLU A 63 12.60 16.26 -18.31
C GLU A 63 13.68 16.75 -17.32
N GLY A 64 14.67 15.91 -17.04
CA GLY A 64 15.78 16.23 -16.10
C GLY A 64 15.46 15.92 -14.63
N ILE A 65 14.33 15.32 -14.34
CA ILE A 65 14.01 14.77 -13.03
C ILE A 65 14.49 13.33 -12.99
N ASP A 66 15.37 12.99 -12.07
CA ASP A 66 15.84 11.63 -11.79
C ASP A 66 15.31 11.20 -10.42
N ALA A 67 14.22 10.46 -10.41
CA ALA A 67 13.63 9.90 -9.19
C ALA A 67 13.91 8.41 -9.11
N LYS A 68 14.15 7.90 -7.90
CA LYS A 68 14.47 6.50 -7.65
C LYS A 68 13.63 5.94 -6.53
N ILE A 69 13.24 4.68 -6.66
CA ILE A 69 12.60 3.92 -5.60
C ILE A 69 13.42 2.67 -5.39
N SER A 70 13.95 2.48 -4.19
CA SER A 70 14.80 1.32 -3.92
C SER A 70 13.99 0.03 -3.92
N GLN A 71 12.81 0.04 -3.29
CA GLN A 71 12.01 -1.17 -3.19
C GLN A 71 10.53 -0.86 -3.00
N ILE A 72 9.69 -1.64 -3.68
CA ILE A 72 8.25 -1.74 -3.41
C ILE A 72 7.95 -3.18 -3.03
N THR A 73 7.33 -3.38 -1.89
CA THR A 73 6.91 -4.71 -1.41
C THR A 73 5.41 -4.71 -1.14
N LEU A 74 4.71 -5.65 -1.74
CA LEU A 74 3.33 -5.98 -1.41
C LEU A 74 3.29 -7.32 -0.68
N THR A 75 2.74 -7.33 0.52
CA THR A 75 2.51 -8.58 1.25
C THR A 75 1.29 -9.30 0.69
N LYS A 76 1.28 -10.62 0.82
CA LYS A 76 0.12 -11.41 0.43
C LYS A 76 -1.10 -10.95 1.24
N PRO A 77 -2.18 -10.52 0.60
CA PRO A 77 -3.37 -10.15 1.33
C PRO A 77 -3.93 -11.37 2.09
N LYS A 78 -4.30 -11.15 3.34
CA LYS A 78 -5.07 -12.12 4.10
C LYS A 78 -6.51 -12.05 3.65
N ILE A 79 -6.98 -13.09 2.98
CA ILE A 79 -8.37 -13.19 2.51
C ILE A 79 -9.12 -14.13 3.45
N VAL A 80 -10.25 -13.69 3.97
CA VAL A 80 -11.13 -14.47 4.84
C VAL A 80 -12.56 -14.45 4.31
N LEU A 81 -13.37 -15.41 4.74
CA LEU A 81 -14.81 -15.42 4.42
C LEU A 81 -15.59 -14.62 5.44
N SER A 82 -16.47 -13.77 4.96
CA SER A 82 -17.49 -13.13 5.79
C SER A 82 -18.51 -14.15 6.33
N ASN A 83 -19.37 -13.74 7.25
CA ASN A 83 -20.46 -14.58 7.75
C ASN A 83 -21.41 -15.03 6.64
N THR A 84 -21.48 -14.28 5.55
CA THR A 84 -22.25 -14.60 4.33
C THR A 84 -21.46 -15.41 3.31
N LYS A 85 -20.29 -15.95 3.69
CA LYS A 85 -19.36 -16.70 2.86
C LYS A 85 -18.81 -15.92 1.66
N ILE A 86 -18.71 -14.59 1.79
CA ILE A 86 -18.11 -13.73 0.77
C ILE A 86 -16.67 -13.45 1.17
N PRO A 87 -15.71 -13.66 0.27
CA PRO A 87 -14.32 -13.38 0.54
C PRO A 87 -14.06 -11.88 0.59
N TYR A 88 -13.33 -11.42 1.60
CA TYR A 88 -12.86 -10.05 1.71
C TYR A 88 -11.39 -10.02 2.16
N ILE A 89 -10.71 -8.92 1.86
CA ILE A 89 -9.34 -8.70 2.30
C ILE A 89 -9.38 -8.24 3.76
N ALA A 90 -8.91 -9.11 4.66
CA ALA A 90 -8.84 -8.81 6.09
C ALA A 90 -7.53 -8.08 6.47
N ASP A 91 -6.48 -8.26 5.71
CA ASP A 91 -5.19 -7.61 5.93
C ASP A 91 -4.43 -7.47 4.61
N ILE A 92 -3.82 -6.32 4.38
CA ILE A 92 -2.90 -6.07 3.27
C ILE A 92 -1.90 -5.00 3.67
N LYS A 93 -0.65 -5.16 3.26
CA LYS A 93 0.40 -4.19 3.51
C LYS A 93 1.21 -3.91 2.25
N LEU A 94 1.38 -2.63 1.96
CA LEU A 94 2.26 -2.10 0.92
C LEU A 94 3.38 -1.30 1.60
N ASP A 95 4.62 -1.65 1.33
CA ASP A 95 5.79 -0.89 1.75
C ASP A 95 6.53 -0.36 0.52
N VAL A 96 6.83 0.92 0.51
CA VAL A 96 7.66 1.59 -0.49
C VAL A 96 8.84 2.18 0.24
N GLN A 97 10.03 1.68 -0.06
CA GLN A 97 11.24 2.07 0.64
C GLN A 97 12.09 2.96 -0.23
N LYS A 98 12.57 4.02 0.39
CA LYS A 98 13.56 4.92 -0.15
C LYS A 98 13.16 5.47 -1.53
N VAL A 99 12.14 6.29 -1.53
CA VAL A 99 11.76 7.11 -2.67
C VAL A 99 12.65 8.33 -2.66
N ASP A 100 13.66 8.33 -3.51
CA ASP A 100 14.57 9.46 -3.67
C ASP A 100 14.08 10.34 -4.81
N PHE A 101 13.86 11.61 -4.53
CA PHE A 101 13.53 12.58 -5.56
C PHE A 101 14.25 13.91 -5.32
N PRO A 102 14.69 14.59 -6.39
CA PRO A 102 15.42 15.84 -6.26
C PRO A 102 14.53 16.94 -5.66
N LEU A 103 15.10 17.73 -4.75
CA LEU A 103 14.37 18.85 -4.12
C LEU A 103 13.84 19.88 -5.11
N GLN A 104 14.37 19.89 -6.34
CA GLN A 104 13.93 20.80 -7.41
C GLN A 104 12.49 20.59 -7.83
N VAL A 105 11.93 19.38 -7.68
CA VAL A 105 10.52 19.07 -8.01
C VAL A 105 9.54 19.61 -6.95
N ILE A 106 10.05 19.97 -5.77
CA ILE A 106 9.23 20.48 -4.67
C ILE A 106 9.00 21.98 -4.85
N PRO A 107 7.77 22.48 -4.61
CA PRO A 107 7.49 23.91 -4.67
C PRO A 107 8.45 24.74 -3.81
N LEU A 108 8.90 25.88 -4.32
CA LEU A 108 9.98 26.68 -3.75
C LEU A 108 9.78 27.02 -2.26
N GLY A 109 8.56 27.31 -1.84
CA GLY A 109 8.24 27.63 -0.44
C GLY A 109 8.53 26.49 0.51
N VAL A 110 8.12 25.26 0.12
CA VAL A 110 8.35 24.04 0.92
C VAL A 110 9.82 23.64 0.84
N ARG A 111 10.45 23.74 -0.34
CA ARG A 111 11.86 23.43 -0.54
C ARG A 111 12.77 24.22 0.40
N ARG A 112 12.53 25.53 0.57
CA ARG A 112 13.33 26.37 1.47
C ARG A 112 13.29 25.87 2.91
N VAL A 113 12.12 25.46 3.36
CA VAL A 113 11.99 24.89 4.71
C VAL A 113 12.72 23.56 4.81
N LEU A 114 12.54 22.69 3.82
CA LEU A 114 13.19 21.37 3.81
C LEU A 114 14.72 21.47 3.77
N GLN A 115 15.27 22.43 3.05
CA GLN A 115 16.72 22.67 2.95
C GLN A 115 17.39 23.04 4.28
N GLU A 116 16.61 23.49 5.27
CA GLU A 116 17.14 23.75 6.63
C GLU A 116 17.35 22.43 7.42
N TYR A 117 16.66 21.36 7.02
CA TYR A 117 16.65 20.09 7.76
C TYR A 117 17.27 18.93 6.97
N ILE A 118 17.32 19.02 5.66
CA ILE A 118 17.81 17.95 4.77
C ILE A 118 19.20 18.31 4.26
N GLU A 119 20.13 17.39 4.44
CA GLU A 119 21.47 17.50 3.88
C GLU A 119 21.47 17.00 2.42
N GLY A 120 21.76 17.88 1.48
CA GLY A 120 21.85 17.55 0.05
C GLY A 120 20.70 18.08 -0.79
N ASP A 121 20.66 17.62 -2.04
CA ASP A 121 19.73 18.10 -3.07
C ASP A 121 18.56 17.13 -3.35
N SER A 122 18.41 16.10 -2.53
CA SER A 122 17.36 15.10 -2.67
C SER A 122 16.67 14.80 -1.34
N LEU A 123 15.39 14.49 -1.40
CA LEU A 123 14.60 13.99 -0.29
C LEU A 123 14.38 12.49 -0.45
N SER A 124 14.68 11.74 0.60
CA SER A 124 14.47 10.29 0.67
C SER A 124 13.33 9.96 1.62
N VAL A 125 12.25 9.41 1.11
CA VAL A 125 11.03 9.12 1.89
C VAL A 125 10.69 7.64 1.81
N ASN A 126 10.24 7.10 2.94
CA ASN A 126 9.60 5.80 3.02
C ASN A 126 8.08 5.99 3.14
N PHE A 127 7.33 5.11 2.55
CA PHE A 127 5.88 5.09 2.64
C PHE A 127 5.41 3.67 2.96
N ALA A 128 4.51 3.55 3.91
CA ALA A 128 3.81 2.29 4.16
C ALA A 128 2.30 2.54 4.26
N LEU A 129 1.54 1.63 3.69
CA LEU A 129 0.09 1.56 3.82
C LEU A 129 -0.27 0.19 4.36
N SER A 130 -0.99 0.15 5.46
CA SER A 130 -1.62 -1.07 5.95
C SER A 130 -3.13 -0.89 6.04
N ILE A 131 -3.86 -1.96 5.74
CA ILE A 131 -5.32 -1.99 5.85
C ILE A 131 -5.69 -3.27 6.59
N GLN A 132 -6.43 -3.11 7.68
CA GLN A 132 -7.03 -4.22 8.41
C GLN A 132 -8.55 -4.08 8.39
N ALA A 133 -9.24 -5.19 8.13
CA ALA A 133 -10.69 -5.23 8.12
C ALA A 133 -11.20 -6.47 8.85
N ASN A 134 -12.23 -6.30 9.65
CA ASN A 134 -12.88 -7.39 10.37
C ASN A 134 -14.39 -7.31 10.19
N HIS A 135 -14.93 -8.25 9.43
CA HIS A 135 -16.36 -8.33 9.14
C HIS A 135 -17.18 -8.62 10.40
N SER A 136 -16.70 -9.51 11.28
CA SER A 136 -17.45 -9.90 12.50
C SER A 136 -17.56 -8.74 13.49
N GLU A 137 -16.51 -7.93 13.60
CA GLU A 137 -16.47 -6.74 14.45
C GLU A 137 -16.96 -5.48 13.73
N LYS A 138 -17.22 -5.58 12.43
CA LYS A 138 -17.62 -4.45 11.58
C LYS A 138 -16.65 -3.29 11.65
N THR A 139 -15.35 -3.60 11.58
CA THR A 139 -14.26 -2.62 11.66
C THR A 139 -13.44 -2.57 10.37
N PHE A 140 -12.90 -1.38 10.10
CA PHE A 140 -11.97 -1.11 9.00
C PHE A 140 -10.92 -0.11 9.47
N SER A 141 -9.66 -0.48 9.43
CA SER A 141 -8.57 0.29 10.03
C SER A 141 -7.43 0.48 9.02
N PRO A 142 -7.46 1.54 8.23
CA PRO A 142 -6.33 1.96 7.42
C PRO A 142 -5.30 2.70 8.27
N GLU A 143 -4.03 2.47 7.97
CA GLU A 143 -2.90 3.20 8.53
C GLU A 143 -1.91 3.57 7.42
N ILE A 144 -1.45 4.80 7.44
CA ILE A 144 -0.43 5.33 6.55
C ILE A 144 0.75 5.76 7.39
N THR A 145 1.94 5.31 7.02
CA THR A 145 3.20 5.78 7.61
C THR A 145 4.02 6.48 6.53
N LEU A 146 4.48 7.66 6.85
CA LEU A 146 5.45 8.43 6.08
C LEU A 146 6.71 8.57 6.92
N GLY A 147 7.85 8.22 6.37
CA GLY A 147 9.11 8.31 7.08
C GLY A 147 10.19 8.95 6.23
N GLU A 148 11.00 9.76 6.83
CA GLU A 148 12.29 10.16 6.29
C GLU A 148 13.36 9.37 7.02
N GLU A 149 14.29 8.78 6.27
CA GLU A 149 15.19 7.72 6.76
C GLU A 149 15.98 8.15 8.00
N LYS A 150 16.37 9.43 8.08
CA LYS A 150 17.26 9.94 9.13
C LYS A 150 16.57 10.78 10.20
N ASN A 151 15.42 11.34 9.89
CA ASN A 151 14.84 12.40 10.71
C ASN A 151 13.62 11.97 11.52
N ALA A 152 12.58 11.44 10.89
CA ALA A 152 11.34 11.10 11.60
C ALA A 152 10.44 10.14 10.82
N ASP A 153 9.55 9.47 11.54
CA ASP A 153 8.38 8.80 10.98
C ASP A 153 7.11 9.44 11.53
N LEU A 154 6.14 9.63 10.67
CA LEU A 154 4.78 10.06 10.99
C LEU A 154 3.80 8.96 10.58
N SER A 155 3.05 8.43 11.52
CA SER A 155 1.98 7.48 11.23
C SER A 155 0.62 8.08 11.55
N LEU A 156 -0.32 7.86 10.64
CA LEU A 156 -1.71 8.26 10.75
C LEU A 156 -2.58 7.03 10.60
N GLY A 157 -3.26 6.67 11.68
CA GLY A 157 -4.19 5.54 11.72
C GLY A 157 -5.61 6.00 12.02
N VAL A 158 -6.58 5.33 11.44
CA VAL A 158 -7.99 5.55 11.70
C VAL A 158 -8.68 4.20 11.86
N SER A 159 -9.43 4.03 12.94
CA SER A 159 -10.31 2.87 13.12
C SER A 159 -11.76 3.30 12.91
N LEU A 160 -12.39 2.74 11.89
CA LEU A 160 -13.78 2.95 11.56
C LEU A 160 -14.61 1.78 12.09
N GLN A 161 -15.76 2.07 12.68
CA GLN A 161 -16.69 1.10 13.25
C GLN A 161 -18.05 1.16 12.56
N ASN A 162 -18.87 0.15 12.79
CA ASN A 162 -20.18 -0.01 12.18
C ASN A 162 -20.13 -0.06 10.65
N ILE A 163 -19.11 -0.68 10.13
CA ILE A 163 -18.98 -0.92 8.68
C ILE A 163 -20.13 -1.85 8.26
N PRO A 164 -21.00 -1.42 7.32
CA PRO A 164 -22.09 -2.26 6.86
C PRO A 164 -21.60 -3.48 6.10
N ASP A 165 -22.35 -4.55 6.13
CA ASP A 165 -21.96 -5.83 5.51
C ASP A 165 -21.73 -5.67 4.01
N GLU A 166 -22.48 -4.80 3.35
CA GLU A 166 -22.35 -4.50 1.92
C GLU A 166 -20.98 -3.92 1.55
N PHE A 167 -20.26 -3.32 2.48
CA PHE A 167 -18.88 -2.85 2.24
C PHE A 167 -17.94 -4.00 1.89
N PHE A 168 -18.12 -5.14 2.52
CA PHE A 168 -17.30 -6.32 2.27
C PHE A 168 -17.67 -7.02 0.96
N ASP A 169 -18.79 -6.66 0.35
CA ASP A 169 -19.31 -7.22 -0.90
C ASP A 169 -19.12 -6.31 -2.12
N LEU A 170 -18.42 -5.19 -1.97
CA LEU A 170 -18.23 -4.18 -3.02
C LEU A 170 -17.72 -4.76 -4.35
N ALA A 171 -16.97 -5.85 -4.30
CA ALA A 171 -16.46 -6.50 -5.51
C ALA A 171 -17.56 -7.09 -6.41
N LYS A 172 -18.73 -7.41 -5.84
CA LYS A 172 -19.90 -7.97 -6.57
C LYS A 172 -20.92 -6.91 -6.94
N ALA A 173 -20.83 -5.72 -6.37
CA ALA A 173 -21.80 -4.66 -6.59
C ALA A 173 -21.67 -4.05 -7.99
N SER A 174 -22.79 -3.83 -8.67
CA SER A 174 -22.85 -3.01 -9.88
C SER A 174 -22.46 -1.55 -9.56
N TYR A 175 -22.16 -0.76 -10.60
CA TYR A 175 -21.81 0.65 -10.40
C TYR A 175 -22.90 1.45 -9.67
N VAL A 176 -24.16 1.18 -9.97
CA VAL A 176 -25.32 1.83 -9.32
C VAL A 176 -25.43 1.41 -7.87
N ASP A 177 -25.25 0.13 -7.58
CA ASP A 177 -25.28 -0.41 -6.23
C ASP A 177 -24.13 0.15 -5.39
N ARG A 178 -22.94 0.34 -5.96
CA ARG A 178 -21.79 0.93 -5.27
C ARG A 178 -22.08 2.33 -4.74
N ASN A 179 -22.76 3.18 -5.51
CA ASN A 179 -23.12 4.53 -5.06
C ASN A 179 -24.16 4.50 -3.93
N GLN A 180 -25.11 3.58 -3.97
CA GLN A 180 -26.07 3.40 -2.88
C GLN A 180 -25.38 2.87 -1.60
N ILE A 181 -24.46 1.92 -1.76
CA ILE A 181 -23.65 1.37 -0.68
C ILE A 181 -22.81 2.47 -0.05
N LEU A 182 -22.12 3.30 -0.84
CA LEU A 182 -21.37 4.44 -0.34
C LEU A 182 -22.24 5.43 0.45
N GLY A 183 -23.45 5.69 -0.02
CA GLY A 183 -24.41 6.52 0.73
C GLY A 183 -24.85 5.91 2.07
N LYS A 184 -25.01 4.59 2.15
CA LYS A 184 -25.27 3.88 3.43
C LYS A 184 -24.06 3.92 4.34
N ILE A 185 -22.87 3.67 3.79
CA ILE A 185 -21.59 3.71 4.49
C ILE A 185 -21.43 5.05 5.21
N GLN A 186 -21.59 6.17 4.49
CA GLN A 186 -21.45 7.51 5.05
C GLN A 186 -22.39 7.79 6.22
N LYS A 187 -23.56 7.14 6.27
CA LYS A 187 -24.54 7.33 7.34
C LYS A 187 -24.34 6.40 8.55
N SER A 188 -23.70 5.26 8.35
CA SER A 188 -23.56 4.22 9.39
C SER A 188 -22.19 4.22 10.06
N ILE A 189 -21.14 4.62 9.36
CA ILE A 189 -19.78 4.61 9.88
C ILE A 189 -19.65 5.53 11.09
N LYS A 190 -18.97 5.01 12.11
CA LYS A 190 -18.52 5.78 13.26
C LYS A 190 -17.00 5.78 13.31
N LEU A 191 -16.43 6.92 13.65
CA LEU A 191 -15.03 7.00 14.02
C LEU A 191 -14.87 6.32 15.39
N GLY A 192 -14.10 5.24 15.42
CA GLY A 192 -13.74 4.57 16.67
C GLY A 192 -12.55 5.26 17.31
N GLU A 193 -11.45 5.30 16.60
CA GLU A 193 -10.19 5.87 17.07
C GLU A 193 -9.45 6.54 15.90
N ALA A 194 -8.75 7.61 16.19
CA ALA A 194 -7.78 8.23 15.29
C ALA A 194 -6.46 8.34 16.02
N THR A 195 -5.42 7.78 15.44
CA THR A 195 -4.07 7.77 16.03
C THR A 195 -3.14 8.58 15.16
N ILE A 196 -2.39 9.46 15.80
CA ILE A 196 -1.27 10.15 15.19
C ILE A 196 -0.05 9.82 16.04
N SER A 197 0.94 9.19 15.44
CA SER A 197 2.21 8.93 16.10
C SER A 197 3.35 9.60 15.34
N TYR A 198 4.25 10.18 16.09
CA TYR A 198 5.48 10.79 15.59
C TYR A 198 6.66 10.15 16.29
N ASN A 199 7.55 9.57 15.51
CA ASN A 199 8.78 8.95 16.02
C ASN A 199 9.97 9.72 15.47
N GLU A 200 10.63 10.45 16.35
CA GLU A 200 11.82 11.21 16.01
C GLU A 200 13.05 10.32 15.93
N LYS A 201 13.89 10.52 14.90
CA LYS A 201 15.15 9.78 14.68
C LYS A 201 16.40 10.67 14.77
N GLY A 202 16.25 11.96 15.08
CA GLY A 202 17.38 12.88 15.21
C GLY A 202 17.16 14.31 14.74
N LEU A 203 15.93 14.68 14.40
CA LEU A 203 15.60 16.03 13.92
C LEU A 203 15.86 17.13 14.97
N VAL A 204 15.63 16.84 16.25
CA VAL A 204 15.71 17.80 17.37
C VAL A 204 17.14 18.05 17.85
N ASN A 205 18.11 17.28 17.39
CA ASN A 205 19.51 17.42 17.80
C ASN A 205 20.37 18.24 16.82
N LYS A 206 19.74 19.03 15.92
CA LYS A 206 20.44 19.90 14.98
C LYS A 206 20.27 21.37 15.33
#